data_97da8e9ebe83fb5e1c0d9a7610fbb713
#
_entry.id   97da8e9ebe83fb5e1c0d9a7610fbb713
#
_cell.length_a   1.000
_cell.length_b   1.000
_cell.length_c   1.000
_cell.angle_alpha   90.00
_cell.angle_beta   90.00
_cell.angle_gamma   90.00
#
_symmetry.space_group_name_H-M   'P 1'
#
loop_
_entity.id
_entity.type
_entity.pdbx_description
1 polymer ?
#
loop_
_entity_poly.entity_id
_entity_poly.type
_entity_poly.pdbx_seq_one_letter_code
_entity_poly.pdbx_strand_id
1 'polypeptide(L)'
;MKVKIAFFIAATLLISCDSKTNKTNSREQPLPIVGTWQLISGTTIQKKDTTVVDYTKNQKAIKIINGSHFSFLIHDLNKGKGSAPSFTAGGGKYTLVGDKYTEFLEFCNDRQWENNKFEFTITIKGDTLIQKGIEKVDSIRVNRINLEKYYRVKPI
;
A
#
# COMPACT_ATOMS: atom_id res chain seq x y z
N MET A 1 -76.92 16.03 50.50
CA MET A 1 -75.49 16.30 50.58
C MET A 1 -74.76 15.32 49.64
N LYS A 2 -74.30 15.83 48.47
CA LYS A 2 -73.61 15.00 47.41
C LYS A 2 -72.11 15.32 47.45
N VAL A 3 -71.33 14.36 47.96
CA VAL A 3 -69.86 14.44 47.98
C VAL A 3 -69.34 14.05 46.62
N LYS A 4 -68.69 14.95 45.95
CA LYS A 4 -67.96 14.67 44.67
C LYS A 4 -66.51 14.34 45.00
N ILE A 5 -66.12 13.07 44.75
CA ILE A 5 -64.74 12.59 44.85
C ILE A 5 -64.09 12.90 43.52
N ALA A 6 -63.12 13.79 43.55
CA ALA A 6 -62.28 14.05 42.37
C ALA A 6 -61.08 13.05 42.32
N PHE A 7 -61.03 12.25 41.29
CA PHE A 7 -59.90 11.33 41.01
C PHE A 7 -58.78 12.10 40.33
N PHE A 8 -57.68 12.30 41.03
CA PHE A 8 -56.45 12.85 40.44
C PHE A 8 -55.66 11.69 39.79
N ILE A 9 -55.63 11.64 38.50
CA ILE A 9 -54.78 10.72 37.74
C ILE A 9 -53.42 11.40 37.60
N ALA A 10 -52.38 10.89 38.31
CA ALA A 10 -51.01 11.29 38.18
C ALA A 10 -50.40 10.52 36.97
N ALA A 11 -50.20 11.22 35.87
CA ALA A 11 -49.51 10.69 34.73
C ALA A 11 -47.97 10.75 34.93
N THR A 12 -47.38 9.60 35.27
CA THR A 12 -45.92 9.44 35.32
C THR A 12 -45.36 9.34 33.91
N LEU A 13 -44.73 10.40 33.44
CA LEU A 13 -43.92 10.42 32.19
C LEU A 13 -42.61 9.65 32.44
N LEU A 14 -42.52 8.43 31.92
CA LEU A 14 -41.26 7.69 31.81
C LEU A 14 -40.46 8.30 30.69
N ILE A 15 -39.45 9.10 31.02
CA ILE A 15 -38.44 9.57 30.05
C ILE A 15 -37.49 8.41 29.82
N SER A 16 -37.70 7.66 28.72
CA SER A 16 -36.78 6.68 28.23
C SER A 16 -35.58 7.41 27.58
N CYS A 17 -34.46 7.45 28.29
CA CYS A 17 -33.18 7.88 27.71
C CYS A 17 -32.68 6.77 26.77
N ASP A 18 -32.99 6.91 25.47
CA ASP A 18 -32.37 6.10 24.43
C ASP A 18 -30.89 6.53 24.31
N SER A 19 -30.01 5.84 25.01
CA SER A 19 -28.56 5.98 24.81
C SER A 19 -28.21 5.38 23.45
N LYS A 20 -28.32 6.21 22.38
CA LYS A 20 -27.72 5.89 21.09
C LYS A 20 -26.22 5.76 21.31
N THR A 21 -25.76 4.55 21.52
CA THR A 21 -24.34 4.19 21.35
C THR A 21 -23.95 4.49 19.90
N ASN A 22 -23.42 5.67 19.66
CA ASN A 22 -22.72 5.98 18.44
C ASN A 22 -21.52 5.01 18.38
N LYS A 23 -21.71 3.85 17.74
CA LYS A 23 -20.59 3.09 17.19
C LYS A 23 -19.97 3.98 16.15
N THR A 24 -18.93 4.70 16.55
CA THR A 24 -18.03 5.37 15.64
C THR A 24 -17.37 4.26 14.81
N ASN A 25 -17.99 3.90 13.68
CA ASN A 25 -17.30 3.18 12.64
C ASN A 25 -16.19 4.12 12.18
N SER A 26 -15.04 4.03 12.81
CA SER A 26 -13.81 4.56 12.25
C SER A 26 -13.56 3.75 10.97
N ARG A 27 -14.13 4.22 9.86
CA ARG A 27 -13.66 3.77 8.55
C ARG A 27 -12.19 4.14 8.53
N GLU A 28 -11.32 3.14 8.66
CA GLU A 28 -9.91 3.34 8.38
C GLU A 28 -9.82 4.07 7.05
N GLN A 29 -9.28 5.29 7.08
CA GLN A 29 -9.05 6.04 5.85
C GLN A 29 -8.07 5.23 5.01
N PRO A 30 -8.38 4.98 3.73
CA PRO A 30 -7.48 4.20 2.89
C PRO A 30 -6.11 4.87 2.88
N LEU A 31 -5.05 4.07 2.98
CA LEU A 31 -3.68 4.59 2.94
C LEU A 31 -3.47 5.43 1.67
N PRO A 32 -2.86 6.62 1.77
CA PRO A 32 -2.68 7.53 0.64
C PRO A 32 -1.55 7.03 -0.29
N ILE A 33 -1.75 5.85 -0.91
CA ILE A 33 -0.74 5.20 -1.74
C ILE A 33 -0.59 5.86 -3.12
N VAL A 34 -1.66 6.47 -3.63
CA VAL A 34 -1.68 7.08 -4.97
C VAL A 34 -0.66 8.20 -5.07
N GLY A 35 0.15 8.17 -6.13
CA GLY A 35 1.19 9.17 -6.40
C GLY A 35 2.41 8.58 -7.09
N THR A 36 3.44 9.41 -7.19
CA THR A 36 4.76 9.00 -7.68
C THR A 36 5.72 8.87 -6.50
N TRP A 37 6.42 7.76 -6.44
CA TRP A 37 7.32 7.39 -5.37
C TRP A 37 8.71 7.12 -5.92
N GLN A 38 9.73 7.78 -5.39
CA GLN A 38 11.12 7.49 -5.72
C GLN A 38 11.62 6.35 -4.83
N LEU A 39 12.08 5.26 -5.41
CA LEU A 39 12.73 4.18 -4.69
C LEU A 39 14.11 4.66 -4.20
N ILE A 40 14.35 4.52 -2.91
CA ILE A 40 15.58 4.95 -2.24
C ILE A 40 16.49 3.77 -1.97
N SER A 41 15.92 2.69 -1.42
CA SER A 41 16.67 1.47 -1.13
C SER A 41 15.79 0.25 -1.29
N GLY A 42 16.39 -0.85 -1.73
CA GLY A 42 15.81 -2.18 -1.77
C GLY A 42 16.70 -3.17 -1.02
N THR A 43 16.07 -4.01 -0.20
CA THR A 43 16.76 -5.12 0.48
C THR A 43 16.08 -6.41 0.06
N THR A 44 16.85 -7.34 -0.45
CA THR A 44 16.37 -8.69 -0.76
C THR A 44 17.07 -9.71 0.13
N ILE A 45 16.29 -10.66 0.68
CA ILE A 45 16.82 -11.75 1.49
C ILE A 45 16.39 -13.06 0.84
N GLN A 46 17.35 -13.80 0.31
CA GLN A 46 17.13 -15.10 -0.30
C GLN A 46 18.00 -16.15 0.39
N LYS A 47 17.38 -17.16 1.02
CA LYS A 47 18.05 -18.12 1.87
C LYS A 47 18.80 -17.43 3.04
N LYS A 48 20.14 -17.44 3.02
CA LYS A 48 21.02 -16.77 4.01
C LYS A 48 21.66 -15.50 3.48
N ASP A 49 21.44 -15.17 2.20
CA ASP A 49 22.08 -14.04 1.55
C ASP A 49 21.18 -12.81 1.64
N THR A 50 21.78 -11.70 2.02
CA THR A 50 21.12 -10.39 2.07
C THR A 50 21.83 -9.44 1.11
N THR A 51 21.06 -8.88 0.18
CA THR A 51 21.56 -7.86 -0.75
C THR A 51 20.84 -6.56 -0.47
N VAL A 52 21.59 -5.47 -0.35
CA VAL A 52 21.06 -4.10 -0.21
C VAL A 52 21.50 -3.27 -1.39
N VAL A 53 20.54 -2.62 -2.05
CA VAL A 53 20.77 -1.73 -3.19
C VAL A 53 20.37 -0.31 -2.79
N ASP A 54 21.29 0.64 -2.98
CA ASP A 54 21.05 2.08 -2.86
C ASP A 54 20.66 2.64 -4.23
N TYR A 55 19.37 2.94 -4.42
CA TYR A 55 18.82 3.45 -5.67
C TYR A 55 19.03 4.97 -5.87
N THR A 56 19.72 5.63 -4.94
CA THR A 56 20.12 7.04 -5.09
C THR A 56 21.44 7.21 -5.84
N LYS A 57 22.17 6.12 -6.09
CA LYS A 57 23.50 6.12 -6.70
C LYS A 57 23.48 5.40 -8.04
N ASN A 58 24.04 6.07 -9.06
CA ASN A 58 24.24 5.54 -10.43
C ASN A 58 22.95 5.09 -11.15
N GLN A 59 21.81 5.20 -10.53
CA GLN A 59 20.50 4.84 -11.09
C GLN A 59 19.40 5.70 -10.51
N LYS A 60 18.26 5.73 -11.21
CA LYS A 60 17.03 6.36 -10.75
C LYS A 60 15.88 5.38 -10.90
N ALA A 61 15.11 5.27 -9.85
CA ALA A 61 13.98 4.35 -9.79
C ALA A 61 12.74 5.06 -9.27
N ILE A 62 11.62 4.89 -9.96
CA ILE A 62 10.31 5.40 -9.52
C ILE A 62 9.26 4.31 -9.60
N LYS A 63 8.26 4.43 -8.74
CA LYS A 63 6.98 3.71 -8.82
C LYS A 63 5.86 4.73 -8.94
N ILE A 64 5.00 4.57 -9.92
CA ILE A 64 3.82 5.41 -10.15
C ILE A 64 2.61 4.57 -9.83
N ILE A 65 1.73 5.07 -8.97
CA ILE A 65 0.51 4.38 -8.53
C ILE A 65 -0.67 5.32 -8.77
N ASN A 66 -1.64 4.89 -9.55
CA ASN A 66 -2.91 5.58 -9.74
C ASN A 66 -4.05 4.84 -9.01
N GLY A 67 -5.31 5.14 -9.30
CA GLY A 67 -6.46 4.53 -8.62
C GLY A 67 -6.68 3.03 -8.91
N SER A 68 -5.94 2.42 -9.86
CA SER A 68 -6.16 1.02 -10.28
C SER A 68 -4.89 0.26 -10.66
N HIS A 69 -3.84 0.98 -11.09
CA HIS A 69 -2.61 0.38 -11.60
C HIS A 69 -1.37 0.95 -10.93
N PHE A 70 -0.31 0.16 -10.96
CA PHE A 70 1.04 0.60 -10.64
C PHE A 70 1.95 0.41 -11.84
N SER A 71 3.04 1.16 -11.88
CA SER A 71 4.18 0.91 -12.76
C SER A 71 5.48 1.27 -12.06
N PHE A 72 6.56 0.59 -12.40
CA PHE A 72 7.90 0.93 -11.95
C PHE A 72 8.83 1.09 -13.14
N LEU A 73 9.78 2.00 -12.97
CA LEU A 73 10.80 2.34 -13.97
C LEU A 73 12.12 2.51 -13.22
N ILE A 74 13.14 1.80 -13.66
CA ILE A 74 14.50 1.87 -13.11
C ILE A 74 15.46 1.99 -14.27
N HIS A 75 16.36 2.96 -14.25
CA HIS A 75 17.40 3.11 -15.27
C HIS A 75 18.72 3.60 -14.70
N ASP A 76 19.80 3.31 -15.39
CA ASP A 76 21.12 3.88 -15.09
C ASP A 76 21.18 5.38 -15.43
N LEU A 77 22.04 6.13 -14.72
CA LEU A 77 22.21 7.57 -14.93
C LEU A 77 23.28 7.91 -15.99
N ASN A 78 23.99 6.91 -16.49
CA ASN A 78 25.02 7.12 -17.53
C ASN A 78 24.47 7.00 -18.96
N LYS A 79 23.15 6.98 -19.10
CA LYS A 79 22.42 6.93 -20.38
C LYS A 79 22.74 5.68 -21.20
N GLY A 80 22.92 4.55 -20.55
CA GLY A 80 23.24 3.28 -21.20
C GLY A 80 24.67 3.21 -21.79
N LYS A 81 25.54 4.15 -21.44
CA LYS A 81 26.90 4.21 -22.00
C LYS A 81 27.93 3.39 -21.20
N GLY A 82 27.51 2.74 -20.13
CA GLY A 82 28.39 1.87 -19.34
C GLY A 82 28.55 0.47 -19.96
N SER A 83 29.43 -0.33 -19.39
CA SER A 83 29.61 -1.73 -19.77
C SER A 83 28.38 -2.63 -19.48
N ALA A 84 27.48 -2.17 -18.64
CA ALA A 84 26.23 -2.86 -18.28
C ALA A 84 25.07 -1.85 -18.25
N PRO A 85 24.54 -1.45 -19.43
CA PRO A 85 23.37 -0.58 -19.50
C PRO A 85 22.18 -1.27 -18.84
N SER A 86 21.44 -0.51 -18.02
CA SER A 86 20.33 -1.04 -17.22
C SER A 86 19.06 -0.23 -17.45
N PHE A 87 18.01 -0.95 -17.84
CA PHE A 87 16.65 -0.44 -17.83
C PHE A 87 15.69 -1.56 -17.40
N THR A 88 14.95 -1.33 -16.33
CA THR A 88 13.93 -2.25 -15.85
C THR A 88 12.61 -1.52 -15.75
N ALA A 89 11.55 -2.11 -16.30
CA ALA A 89 10.21 -1.55 -16.26
C ALA A 89 9.17 -2.65 -16.13
N GLY A 90 8.11 -2.34 -15.44
CA GLY A 90 6.95 -3.23 -15.32
C GLY A 90 5.78 -2.52 -14.69
N GLY A 91 4.66 -3.24 -14.58
CA GLY A 91 3.45 -2.73 -13.98
C GLY A 91 2.26 -3.66 -14.18
N GLY A 92 1.13 -3.24 -13.66
CA GLY A 92 -0.12 -3.96 -13.76
C GLY A 92 -1.14 -3.42 -12.78
N LYS A 93 -2.17 -4.20 -12.51
CA LYS A 93 -3.21 -3.87 -11.54
C LYS A 93 -2.74 -4.11 -10.11
N TYR A 94 -3.38 -3.46 -9.18
CA TYR A 94 -3.18 -3.75 -7.76
C TYR A 94 -4.49 -3.75 -6.99
N THR A 95 -4.47 -4.34 -5.80
CA THR A 95 -5.50 -4.18 -4.78
C THR A 95 -4.87 -3.71 -3.47
N LEU A 96 -5.63 -2.92 -2.70
CA LEU A 96 -5.24 -2.47 -1.37
C LEU A 96 -6.39 -2.67 -0.40
N VAL A 97 -6.17 -3.50 0.63
CA VAL A 97 -7.13 -3.77 1.70
C VAL A 97 -6.42 -3.59 3.05
N GLY A 98 -6.74 -2.50 3.73
CA GLY A 98 -5.95 -2.09 4.90
C GLY A 98 -4.52 -1.79 4.50
N ASP A 99 -3.56 -2.50 5.08
CA ASP A 99 -2.13 -2.44 4.76
C ASP A 99 -1.66 -3.51 3.74
N LYS A 100 -2.56 -4.42 3.34
CA LYS A 100 -2.25 -5.47 2.36
C LYS A 100 -2.33 -4.92 0.95
N TYR A 101 -1.20 -4.82 0.31
CA TYR A 101 -1.02 -4.36 -1.05
C TYR A 101 -0.63 -5.53 -1.94
N THR A 102 -1.47 -5.85 -2.93
CA THR A 102 -1.22 -6.96 -3.85
C THR A 102 -1.02 -6.42 -5.25
N GLU A 103 0.12 -6.73 -5.84
CA GLU A 103 0.47 -6.41 -7.22
C GLU A 103 0.18 -7.61 -8.13
N PHE A 104 -0.48 -7.36 -9.26
CA PHE A 104 -0.64 -8.31 -10.37
C PHE A 104 0.23 -7.80 -11.50
N LEU A 105 1.40 -8.40 -11.69
CA LEU A 105 2.40 -7.95 -12.66
C LEU A 105 2.01 -8.42 -14.05
N GLU A 106 1.37 -7.55 -14.82
CA GLU A 106 0.87 -7.84 -16.17
C GLU A 106 1.91 -7.53 -17.25
N PHE A 107 2.79 -6.59 -16.99
CA PHE A 107 3.81 -6.10 -17.93
C PHE A 107 5.16 -6.08 -17.24
N CYS A 108 6.18 -6.66 -17.87
CA CYS A 108 7.56 -6.57 -17.40
C CYS A 108 8.51 -6.74 -18.61
N ASN A 109 9.58 -5.95 -18.68
CA ASN A 109 10.62 -6.14 -19.70
C ASN A 109 11.35 -7.48 -19.54
N ASP A 110 11.50 -8.01 -18.33
CA ASP A 110 11.83 -9.42 -18.08
C ASP A 110 10.54 -10.24 -18.04
N ARG A 111 10.18 -10.82 -19.18
CA ARG A 111 8.91 -11.51 -19.41
C ARG A 111 8.68 -12.70 -18.48
N GLN A 112 9.70 -13.25 -17.85
CA GLN A 112 9.58 -14.37 -16.91
C GLN A 112 8.88 -13.97 -15.59
N TRP A 113 8.82 -12.67 -15.30
CA TRP A 113 8.13 -12.12 -14.14
C TRP A 113 6.64 -11.86 -14.37
N GLU A 114 6.19 -11.82 -15.61
CA GLU A 114 4.78 -11.52 -15.93
C GLU A 114 3.83 -12.62 -15.45
N ASN A 115 2.58 -12.24 -15.27
CA ASN A 115 1.49 -13.09 -14.78
C ASN A 115 1.70 -13.64 -13.36
N ASN A 116 2.60 -13.05 -12.59
CA ASN A 116 2.76 -13.35 -11.18
C ASN A 116 2.01 -12.35 -10.30
N LYS A 117 1.65 -12.83 -9.11
CA LYS A 117 1.02 -12.06 -8.06
C LYS A 117 1.98 -11.95 -6.88
N PHE A 118 2.18 -10.73 -6.36
CA PHE A 118 3.03 -10.48 -5.20
C PHE A 118 2.23 -9.78 -4.11
N GLU A 119 2.32 -10.29 -2.90
CA GLU A 119 1.61 -9.75 -1.75
C GLU A 119 2.61 -9.05 -0.81
N PHE A 120 2.30 -7.79 -0.50
CA PHE A 120 3.12 -6.96 0.35
C PHE A 120 2.30 -6.38 1.50
N THR A 121 2.97 -6.11 2.60
CA THR A 121 2.48 -5.19 3.63
C THR A 121 3.11 -3.82 3.36
N ILE A 122 2.29 -2.77 3.37
CA ILE A 122 2.78 -1.41 3.21
C ILE A 122 2.56 -0.58 4.48
N THR A 123 3.47 0.34 4.70
CA THR A 123 3.37 1.36 5.75
C THR A 123 3.68 2.71 5.14
N ILE A 124 2.81 3.71 5.37
CA ILE A 124 3.05 5.09 4.94
C ILE A 124 3.09 5.98 6.18
N LYS A 125 4.22 6.72 6.33
CA LYS A 125 4.41 7.73 7.37
C LYS A 125 4.93 9.01 6.73
N GLY A 126 4.09 10.03 6.67
CA GLY A 126 4.38 11.26 5.93
C GLY A 126 4.69 10.95 4.47
N ASP A 127 5.84 11.40 3.98
CA ASP A 127 6.29 11.18 2.60
C ASP A 127 7.09 9.86 2.41
N THR A 128 7.11 8.98 3.40
CA THR A 128 7.83 7.70 3.32
C THR A 128 6.85 6.54 3.18
N LEU A 129 7.07 5.68 2.17
CA LEU A 129 6.40 4.40 1.97
C LEU A 129 7.42 3.27 2.14
N ILE A 130 7.05 2.29 2.95
CA ILE A 130 7.77 1.01 3.09
C ILE A 130 6.85 -0.08 2.53
N GLN A 131 7.38 -0.90 1.63
CA GLN A 131 6.73 -2.07 1.05
C GLN A 131 7.57 -3.29 1.41
N LYS A 132 6.95 -4.33 2.01
CA LYS A 132 7.64 -5.57 2.39
C LYS A 132 6.77 -6.77 2.07
N GLY A 133 7.35 -7.78 1.43
CA GLY A 133 6.64 -9.03 1.14
C GLY A 133 7.55 -10.10 0.59
N ILE A 134 6.93 -11.18 0.13
CA ILE A 134 7.65 -12.30 -0.49
C ILE A 134 7.42 -12.23 -2.01
N GLU A 135 8.52 -12.23 -2.75
CA GLU A 135 8.50 -12.46 -4.19
C GLU A 135 8.87 -13.92 -4.46
N LYS A 136 7.93 -14.66 -5.03
CA LYS A 136 8.12 -16.06 -5.40
C LYS A 136 7.73 -16.27 -6.85
N VAL A 137 8.72 -16.73 -7.66
CA VAL A 137 8.55 -17.10 -9.07
C VAL A 137 9.29 -18.41 -9.27
N ASP A 138 8.57 -19.52 -9.25
CA ASP A 138 9.15 -20.86 -9.25
C ASP A 138 9.92 -21.17 -10.55
N SER A 139 9.44 -20.68 -11.70
CA SER A 139 10.06 -20.88 -13.01
C SER A 139 11.50 -20.37 -13.12
N ILE A 140 11.84 -19.34 -12.36
CA ILE A 140 13.18 -18.73 -12.32
C ILE A 140 13.86 -18.89 -10.95
N ARG A 141 13.32 -19.73 -10.10
CA ARG A 141 13.85 -20.08 -8.77
C ARG A 141 14.04 -18.86 -7.84
N VAL A 142 13.16 -17.87 -7.97
CA VAL A 142 13.09 -16.74 -7.05
C VAL A 142 12.18 -17.13 -5.88
N ASN A 143 12.68 -16.98 -4.67
CA ASN A 143 11.90 -17.05 -3.44
C ASN A 143 12.63 -16.21 -2.38
N ARG A 144 12.23 -14.94 -2.28
CA ARG A 144 12.94 -13.95 -1.47
C ARG A 144 11.99 -13.04 -0.73
N ILE A 145 12.43 -12.53 0.39
CA ILE A 145 11.82 -11.36 1.01
C ILE A 145 12.32 -10.13 0.26
N ASN A 146 11.40 -9.27 -0.17
CA ASN A 146 11.71 -7.97 -0.73
C ASN A 146 11.22 -6.88 0.23
N LEU A 147 12.10 -5.94 0.55
CA LEU A 147 11.83 -4.76 1.36
C LEU A 147 12.29 -3.53 0.59
N GLU A 148 11.37 -2.64 0.30
CA GLU A 148 11.60 -1.42 -0.46
C GLU A 148 11.20 -0.20 0.34
N LYS A 149 12.04 0.84 0.27
CA LYS A 149 11.79 2.15 0.87
C LYS A 149 11.70 3.21 -0.21
N TYR A 150 10.62 3.99 -0.17
CA TYR A 150 10.33 5.05 -1.13
C TYR A 150 10.12 6.39 -0.46
N TYR A 151 10.36 7.47 -1.20
CA TYR A 151 9.92 8.81 -0.86
C TYR A 151 8.95 9.34 -1.91
N ARG A 152 7.94 10.06 -1.46
CA ARG A 152 6.95 10.69 -2.33
C ARG A 152 7.61 11.79 -3.16
N VAL A 153 7.43 11.72 -4.47
CA VAL A 153 7.82 12.80 -5.38
C VAL A 153 6.79 13.92 -5.27
N LYS A 154 7.25 15.12 -4.96
CA LYS A 154 6.37 16.30 -4.93
C LYS A 154 6.14 16.83 -6.34
N PRO A 155 4.95 17.32 -6.67
CA PRO A 155 4.73 18.06 -7.92
C PRO A 155 5.68 19.25 -8.01
N ILE A 156 6.08 19.58 -9.24
CA ILE A 156 6.89 20.78 -9.57
C ILE A 156 5.97 21.99 -9.55
#